data_e9e72c11bb776a6aa6316e0a65a45208
#
_entry.id   e9e72c11bb776a6aa6316e0a65a45208
#
_cell.length_a   1.000
_cell.length_b   1.000
_cell.length_c   1.000
_cell.angle_alpha   90.00
_cell.angle_beta   90.00
_cell.angle_gamma   90.00
#
_symmetry.space_group_name_H-M   'P 1'
#
loop_
_entity.id
_entity.type
_entity.pdbx_description
1 polymer ?
#
loop_
_entity_poly.entity_id
_entity_poly.type
_entity_poly.pdbx_seq_one_letter_code
_entity_poly.pdbx_strand_id
1 'polypeptide(L)'
;MEPKVLLLDEPLSAIDALLRRNLQVEIRKIQQNLKMTTIFVTHDQEEAMVMSDTIHLFNVGKIEQSGSPANIYTHPQTKFAANFIGHYNILSRTDLQKLCGCSSDCDFVAIRPEAILITSEILDDAVRFQGKITGVMLRGTTISYTIDCNGIELRADALFETNRQRKTGELLHLQILK
;
A
#
# COMPACT_ATOMS: atom_id res chain seq x y z
N MET A 1 11.40 16.77 -35.93
CA MET A 1 12.17 16.91 -34.68
C MET A 1 12.00 15.64 -33.91
N GLU A 2 13.08 15.06 -33.40
CA GLU A 2 13.01 13.91 -32.48
C GLU A 2 13.16 14.47 -31.06
N PRO A 3 12.08 14.53 -30.28
CA PRO A 3 12.15 15.03 -28.91
C PRO A 3 12.96 14.06 -28.03
N LYS A 4 13.82 14.60 -27.19
CA LYS A 4 14.60 13.81 -26.22
C LYS A 4 13.84 13.57 -24.92
N VAL A 5 12.87 14.40 -24.62
CA VAL A 5 12.07 14.37 -23.39
C VAL A 5 10.59 14.52 -23.73
N LEU A 6 9.76 13.69 -23.13
CA LEU A 6 8.29 13.75 -23.19
C LEU A 6 7.75 14.15 -21.83
N LEU A 7 6.90 15.17 -21.79
CA LEU A 7 6.21 15.61 -20.58
C LEU A 7 4.73 15.24 -20.70
N LEU A 8 4.22 14.49 -19.74
CA LEU A 8 2.83 14.07 -19.68
C LEU A 8 2.24 14.51 -18.33
N ASP A 9 1.26 15.39 -18.39
CA ASP A 9 0.57 15.91 -17.20
C ASP A 9 -0.84 15.32 -17.15
N GLU A 10 -1.07 14.42 -16.20
CA GLU A 10 -2.31 13.65 -15.97
C GLU A 10 -2.94 13.07 -17.27
N PRO A 11 -2.19 12.42 -18.16
CA PRO A 11 -2.68 12.09 -19.51
C PRO A 11 -3.79 11.04 -19.53
N LEU A 12 -4.01 10.31 -18.43
CA LEU A 12 -4.99 9.23 -18.34
C LEU A 12 -6.17 9.56 -17.41
N SER A 13 -6.22 10.76 -16.84
CA SER A 13 -7.22 11.14 -15.82
C SER A 13 -8.67 11.09 -16.32
N ALA A 14 -8.91 11.35 -17.60
CA ALA A 14 -10.25 11.37 -18.21
C ALA A 14 -10.67 10.03 -18.87
N ILE A 15 -9.90 8.95 -18.65
CA ILE A 15 -10.10 7.67 -19.33
C ILE A 15 -10.73 6.65 -18.37
N ASP A 16 -11.64 5.81 -18.87
CA ASP A 16 -12.23 4.73 -18.08
C ASP A 16 -11.20 3.70 -17.62
N ALA A 17 -11.47 3.00 -16.52
CA ALA A 17 -10.51 2.15 -15.82
C ALA A 17 -9.97 0.98 -16.69
N LEU A 18 -10.80 0.41 -17.58
CA LEU A 18 -10.38 -0.72 -18.41
C LEU A 18 -9.43 -0.27 -19.52
N LEU A 19 -9.81 0.80 -20.22
CA LEU A 19 -8.99 1.37 -21.28
C LEU A 19 -7.70 1.97 -20.72
N ARG A 20 -7.77 2.60 -19.54
CA ARG A 20 -6.61 3.17 -18.84
C ARG A 20 -5.52 2.13 -18.60
N ARG A 21 -5.86 0.95 -18.05
CA ARG A 21 -4.88 -0.14 -17.82
C ARG A 21 -4.19 -0.60 -19.09
N ASN A 22 -4.93 -0.74 -20.17
CA ASN A 22 -4.36 -1.11 -21.46
C ASN A 22 -3.41 -0.04 -21.99
N LEU A 23 -3.80 1.23 -21.89
CA LEU A 23 -2.97 2.36 -22.32
C LEU A 23 -1.69 2.52 -21.51
N GLN A 24 -1.74 2.31 -20.20
CA GLN A 24 -0.55 2.32 -19.33
C GLN A 24 0.50 1.35 -19.86
N VAL A 25 0.11 0.10 -20.15
CA VAL A 25 1.02 -0.92 -20.67
C VAL A 25 1.58 -0.52 -22.03
N GLU A 26 0.76 -0.02 -22.94
CA GLU A 26 1.20 0.38 -24.29
C GLU A 26 2.11 1.62 -24.26
N ILE A 27 1.79 2.64 -23.49
CA ILE A 27 2.65 3.82 -23.33
C ILE A 27 3.99 3.41 -22.73
N ARG A 28 4.01 2.52 -21.75
CA ARG A 28 5.26 2.02 -21.15
C ARG A 28 6.13 1.29 -22.18
N LYS A 29 5.53 0.41 -23.00
CA LYS A 29 6.24 -0.27 -24.10
C LYS A 29 6.82 0.71 -25.12
N ILE A 30 6.04 1.71 -25.54
CA ILE A 30 6.49 2.73 -26.48
C ILE A 30 7.69 3.50 -25.91
N GLN A 31 7.60 3.94 -24.66
CA GLN A 31 8.65 4.66 -23.97
C GLN A 31 9.95 3.83 -23.92
N GLN A 32 9.84 2.55 -23.54
CA GLN A 32 10.99 1.64 -23.49
C GLN A 32 11.62 1.40 -24.88
N ASN A 33 10.79 1.20 -25.91
CA ASN A 33 11.27 0.97 -27.27
C ASN A 33 11.99 2.20 -27.84
N LEU A 34 11.47 3.39 -27.56
CA LEU A 34 12.05 4.65 -28.02
C LEU A 34 13.23 5.11 -27.14
N LYS A 35 13.45 4.50 -25.98
CA LYS A 35 14.47 4.90 -24.98
C LYS A 35 14.38 6.38 -24.64
N MET A 36 13.17 6.92 -24.62
CA MET A 36 12.92 8.34 -24.42
C MET A 36 12.74 8.64 -22.93
N THR A 37 13.38 9.69 -22.46
CA THR A 37 13.13 10.20 -21.11
C THR A 37 11.71 10.77 -21.03
N THR A 38 10.92 10.26 -20.11
CA THR A 38 9.54 10.70 -19.92
C THR A 38 9.34 11.17 -18.49
N ILE A 39 8.75 12.35 -18.33
CA ILE A 39 8.26 12.86 -17.04
C ILE A 39 6.74 12.73 -17.08
N PHE A 40 6.22 11.96 -16.13
CA PHE A 40 4.81 11.64 -16.03
C PHE A 40 4.27 12.16 -14.70
N VAL A 41 3.31 13.08 -14.74
CA VAL A 41 2.64 13.61 -13.55
C VAL A 41 1.29 12.93 -13.40
N THR A 42 1.03 12.35 -12.25
CA THR A 42 -0.25 11.72 -11.91
C THR A 42 -0.54 11.80 -10.41
N HIS A 43 -1.80 11.79 -10.04
CA HIS A 43 -2.25 11.60 -8.67
C HIS A 43 -2.66 10.13 -8.41
N ASP A 44 -2.64 9.27 -9.41
CA ASP A 44 -2.95 7.85 -9.31
C ASP A 44 -1.68 7.04 -8.96
N GLN A 45 -1.73 6.36 -7.81
CA GLN A 45 -0.61 5.58 -7.31
C GLN A 45 -0.33 4.35 -8.18
N GLU A 46 -1.37 3.69 -8.69
CA GLU A 46 -1.24 2.52 -9.55
C GLU A 46 -0.53 2.89 -10.85
N GLU A 47 -0.88 4.05 -11.43
CA GLU A 47 -0.19 4.59 -12.61
C GLU A 47 1.30 4.83 -12.33
N ALA A 48 1.62 5.52 -11.23
CA ALA A 48 3.00 5.80 -10.86
C ALA A 48 3.81 4.51 -10.67
N MET A 49 3.23 3.50 -10.01
CA MET A 49 3.88 2.21 -9.76
C MET A 49 4.15 1.41 -11.04
N VAL A 50 3.21 1.41 -11.99
CA VAL A 50 3.31 0.62 -13.23
C VAL A 50 4.21 1.28 -14.26
N MET A 51 4.16 2.62 -14.37
CA MET A 51 4.75 3.32 -15.51
C MET A 51 6.15 3.87 -15.24
N SER A 52 6.58 4.01 -13.98
CA SER A 52 7.82 4.72 -13.65
C SER A 52 8.99 3.79 -13.35
N ASP A 53 10.20 4.24 -13.68
CA ASP A 53 11.46 3.67 -13.17
C ASP A 53 11.84 4.33 -11.83
N THR A 54 11.49 5.63 -11.70
CA THR A 54 11.70 6.40 -10.47
C THR A 54 10.45 7.23 -10.19
N ILE A 55 9.99 7.19 -8.95
CA ILE A 55 8.90 8.01 -8.45
C ILE A 55 9.48 9.13 -7.60
N HIS A 56 8.99 10.35 -7.80
CA HIS A 56 9.21 11.50 -6.94
C HIS A 56 7.88 11.85 -6.26
N LEU A 57 7.77 11.56 -4.97
CA LEU A 57 6.56 11.83 -4.20
C LEU A 57 6.57 13.28 -3.74
N PHE A 58 5.60 14.06 -4.19
CA PHE A 58 5.45 15.47 -3.83
C PHE A 58 4.47 15.66 -2.68
N ASN A 59 4.84 16.52 -1.74
CA ASN A 59 3.98 16.97 -0.66
C ASN A 59 4.20 18.47 -0.43
N VAL A 60 3.14 19.27 -0.55
CA VAL A 60 3.18 20.74 -0.34
C VAL A 60 4.35 21.42 -1.07
N GLY A 61 4.52 21.08 -2.37
CA GLY A 61 5.54 21.69 -3.24
C GLY A 61 6.98 21.20 -3.00
N LYS A 62 7.19 20.19 -2.17
CA LYS A 62 8.50 19.59 -1.89
C LYS A 62 8.52 18.11 -2.25
N ILE A 63 9.69 17.61 -2.62
CA ILE A 63 9.88 16.17 -2.79
C ILE A 63 10.04 15.56 -1.39
N GLU A 64 9.09 14.74 -1.00
CA GLU A 64 9.07 14.02 0.28
C GLU A 64 9.99 12.80 0.24
N GLN A 65 9.93 12.06 -0.87
CA GLN A 65 10.75 10.88 -1.09
C GLN A 65 10.94 10.64 -2.58
N SER A 66 12.07 10.06 -2.96
CA SER A 66 12.35 9.61 -4.33
C SER A 66 12.92 8.20 -4.30
N GLY A 67 12.55 7.38 -5.28
CA GLY A 67 13.06 6.01 -5.39
C GLY A 67 12.35 5.18 -6.44
N SER A 68 12.78 3.93 -6.61
CA SER A 68 12.04 2.98 -7.43
C SER A 68 10.65 2.71 -6.84
N PRO A 69 9.66 2.30 -7.66
CA PRO A 69 8.33 1.93 -7.16
C PRO A 69 8.38 0.97 -5.97
N ALA A 70 9.17 -0.09 -6.09
CA ALA A 70 9.35 -1.07 -5.01
C ALA A 70 9.92 -0.43 -3.73
N ASN A 71 10.93 0.44 -3.84
CA ASN A 71 11.53 1.10 -2.68
C ASN A 71 10.53 2.04 -1.98
N ILE A 72 9.81 2.87 -2.74
CA ILE A 72 8.79 3.78 -2.20
C ILE A 72 7.70 2.99 -1.48
N TYR A 73 7.28 1.85 -2.05
CA TYR A 73 6.24 1.00 -1.47
C TYR A 73 6.72 0.25 -0.23
N THR A 74 7.93 -0.30 -0.22
CA THR A 74 8.40 -1.16 0.87
C THR A 74 9.09 -0.41 2.00
N HIS A 75 9.67 0.77 1.72
CA HIS A 75 10.45 1.56 2.67
C HIS A 75 10.01 3.04 2.66
N PRO A 76 8.76 3.35 3.04
CA PRO A 76 8.31 4.72 3.17
C PRO A 76 9.11 5.43 4.27
N GLN A 77 9.67 6.60 3.95
CA GLN A 77 10.54 7.35 4.87
C GLN A 77 9.77 8.26 5.82
N THR A 78 8.51 8.56 5.49
CA THR A 78 7.68 9.46 6.28
C THR A 78 6.27 8.88 6.46
N LYS A 79 5.54 9.39 7.45
CA LYS A 79 4.13 9.04 7.63
C LYS A 79 3.28 9.38 6.40
N PHE A 80 3.61 10.50 5.75
CA PHE A 80 2.92 10.90 4.54
C PHE A 80 3.11 9.84 3.44
N ALA A 81 4.35 9.42 3.18
CA ALA A 81 4.65 8.40 2.19
C ALA A 81 3.93 7.07 2.51
N ALA A 82 3.97 6.62 3.77
CA ALA A 82 3.31 5.41 4.21
C ALA A 82 1.78 5.46 4.01
N ASN A 83 1.15 6.57 4.39
CA ASN A 83 -0.30 6.74 4.21
C ASN A 83 -0.68 6.88 2.74
N PHE A 84 0.12 7.63 1.96
CA PHE A 84 -0.20 7.92 0.59
C PHE A 84 -0.04 6.69 -0.30
N ILE A 85 1.07 5.97 -0.20
CA ILE A 85 1.40 4.88 -1.14
C ILE A 85 0.77 3.53 -0.75
N GLY A 86 0.73 3.15 0.51
CA GLY A 86 0.36 1.79 0.91
C GLY A 86 -0.80 1.70 1.88
N HIS A 87 -1.43 2.82 2.23
CA HIS A 87 -2.47 2.85 3.27
C HIS A 87 -2.05 2.09 4.54
N TYR A 88 -0.80 2.26 4.95
CA TYR A 88 -0.21 1.56 6.08
C TYR A 88 -1.00 1.80 7.38
N ASN A 89 -1.02 0.80 8.24
CA ASN A 89 -1.38 0.98 9.62
C ASN A 89 -0.23 1.70 10.32
N ILE A 90 -0.42 2.95 10.72
CA ILE A 90 0.60 3.75 11.43
C ILE A 90 0.27 3.74 12.91
N LEU A 91 1.11 3.06 13.68
CA LEU A 91 0.97 2.90 15.12
C LEU A 91 1.97 3.78 15.85
N SER A 92 1.51 4.45 16.90
CA SER A 92 2.40 5.08 17.86
C SER A 92 3.09 4.02 18.73
N ARG A 93 4.16 4.41 19.41
CA ARG A 93 4.82 3.54 20.40
C ARG A 93 3.84 3.01 21.45
N THR A 94 2.92 3.86 21.91
CA THR A 94 1.89 3.48 22.89
C THR A 94 0.87 2.50 22.34
N ASP A 95 0.48 2.65 21.07
CA ASP A 95 -0.45 1.73 20.40
C ASP A 95 0.22 0.37 20.18
N LEU A 96 1.47 0.35 19.76
CA LEU A 96 2.23 -0.90 19.59
C LEU A 96 2.36 -1.66 20.90
N GLN A 97 2.66 -0.95 22.00
CA GLN A 97 2.75 -1.56 23.32
C GLN A 97 1.42 -2.12 23.81
N LYS A 98 0.31 -1.41 23.57
CA LYS A 98 -1.06 -1.89 23.88
C LYS A 98 -1.45 -3.10 23.04
N LEU A 99 -1.07 -3.09 21.75
CA LEU A 99 -1.44 -4.13 20.80
C LEU A 99 -0.78 -5.48 21.11
N CYS A 100 0.52 -5.47 21.37
CA CYS A 100 1.32 -6.70 21.43
C CYS A 100 2.36 -6.74 22.56
N GLY A 101 2.40 -5.73 23.41
CA GLY A 101 3.42 -5.64 24.47
C GLY A 101 4.84 -5.33 23.96
N CYS A 102 5.00 -5.09 22.66
CA CYS A 102 6.29 -4.80 22.06
C CYS A 102 6.71 -3.34 22.33
N SER A 103 8.00 -3.12 22.53
CA SER A 103 8.61 -1.78 22.57
C SER A 103 9.31 -1.49 21.25
N SER A 104 9.31 -0.23 20.83
CA SER A 104 10.06 0.26 19.69
C SER A 104 10.81 1.53 20.10
N ASP A 105 12.03 1.69 19.60
CA ASP A 105 12.79 2.94 19.76
C ASP A 105 12.30 4.06 18.82
N CYS A 106 11.50 3.69 17.81
CA CYS A 106 10.89 4.63 16.90
C CYS A 106 9.60 5.22 17.47
N ASP A 107 9.32 6.48 17.14
CA ASP A 107 8.05 7.13 17.53
C ASP A 107 6.83 6.51 16.86
N PHE A 108 7.01 5.93 15.68
CA PHE A 108 5.96 5.29 14.89
C PHE A 108 6.47 4.04 14.18
N VAL A 109 5.56 3.07 14.06
CA VAL A 109 5.73 1.86 13.27
C VAL A 109 4.67 1.85 12.19
N ALA A 110 5.07 1.61 10.95
CA ALA A 110 4.16 1.48 9.81
C ALA A 110 4.08 0.01 9.39
N ILE A 111 2.88 -0.55 9.41
CA ILE A 111 2.61 -1.96 9.10
C ILE A 111 1.71 -2.03 7.88
N ARG A 112 2.14 -2.71 6.84
CA ARG A 112 1.34 -2.91 5.63
C ARG A 112 0.12 -3.78 5.93
N PRO A 113 -1.07 -3.48 5.37
CA PRO A 113 -2.26 -4.29 5.59
C PRO A 113 -2.07 -5.77 5.22
N GLU A 114 -1.35 -6.06 4.15
CA GLU A 114 -1.06 -7.42 3.70
C GLU A 114 0.02 -8.14 4.53
N ALA A 115 0.76 -7.42 5.38
CA ALA A 115 1.71 -8.01 6.32
C ALA A 115 1.04 -8.53 7.60
N ILE A 116 -0.23 -8.18 7.82
CA ILE A 116 -1.02 -8.70 8.93
C ILE A 116 -1.67 -10.01 8.50
N LEU A 117 -1.11 -11.11 8.96
CA LEU A 117 -1.61 -12.46 8.66
C LEU A 117 -2.79 -12.82 9.55
N ILE A 118 -3.87 -13.27 8.92
CA ILE A 118 -5.06 -13.73 9.61
C ILE A 118 -5.02 -15.26 9.66
N THR A 119 -4.45 -15.83 10.72
CA THR A 119 -4.25 -17.27 10.86
C THR A 119 -4.32 -17.71 12.32
N SER A 120 -4.84 -18.91 12.54
CA SER A 120 -4.77 -19.60 13.83
C SER A 120 -3.52 -20.45 14.00
N GLU A 121 -2.79 -20.71 12.92
CA GLU A 121 -1.50 -21.42 12.98
C GLU A 121 -0.47 -20.54 13.70
N ILE A 122 0.29 -21.14 14.59
CA ILE A 122 1.32 -20.43 15.34
C ILE A 122 2.58 -20.37 14.49
N LEU A 123 2.94 -19.15 14.05
CA LEU A 123 4.18 -18.93 13.31
C LEU A 123 5.31 -18.59 14.27
N ASP A 124 6.51 -19.12 13.98
CA ASP A 124 7.72 -18.75 14.69
C ASP A 124 8.10 -17.30 14.39
N ASP A 125 8.70 -16.62 15.36
CA ASP A 125 9.14 -15.22 15.25
C ASP A 125 8.04 -14.20 14.86
N ALA A 126 6.76 -14.52 15.13
CA ALA A 126 5.65 -13.62 14.89
C ALA A 126 5.17 -12.90 16.15
N VAL A 127 4.84 -11.64 15.99
CA VAL A 127 4.07 -10.87 16.98
C VAL A 127 2.60 -11.24 16.83
N ARG A 128 1.94 -11.61 17.93
CA ARG A 128 0.56 -12.11 17.95
C ARG A 128 -0.35 -11.19 18.73
N PHE A 129 -1.54 -10.99 18.21
CA PHE A 129 -2.60 -10.25 18.87
C PHE A 129 -3.98 -10.70 18.38
N GLN A 130 -5.02 -10.16 18.97
CA GLN A 130 -6.41 -10.48 18.60
C GLN A 130 -7.16 -9.20 18.31
N GLY A 131 -8.16 -9.31 17.45
CA GLY A 131 -9.05 -8.19 17.16
C GLY A 131 -10.39 -8.66 16.61
N LYS A 132 -11.38 -7.80 16.71
CA LYS A 132 -12.74 -8.05 16.23
C LYS A 132 -12.96 -7.33 14.91
N ILE A 133 -13.50 -8.03 13.91
CA ILE A 133 -13.85 -7.42 12.63
C ILE A 133 -14.96 -6.39 12.84
N THR A 134 -14.70 -5.15 12.43
CA THR A 134 -15.67 -4.05 12.41
C THR A 134 -16.14 -3.72 11.00
N GLY A 135 -15.35 -4.05 9.98
CA GLY A 135 -15.69 -3.82 8.56
C GLY A 135 -15.10 -4.89 7.65
N VAL A 136 -15.79 -5.14 6.54
CA VAL A 136 -15.37 -6.08 5.50
C VAL A 136 -15.62 -5.42 4.14
N MET A 137 -14.59 -5.36 3.29
CA MET A 137 -14.69 -4.77 1.96
C MET A 137 -14.03 -5.69 0.92
N LEU A 138 -14.81 -6.16 -0.04
CA LEU A 138 -14.29 -6.94 -1.17
C LEU A 138 -13.77 -6.01 -2.26
N ARG A 139 -12.52 -6.24 -2.69
CA ARG A 139 -11.83 -5.47 -3.73
C ARG A 139 -11.37 -6.36 -4.88
N GLY A 140 -12.30 -7.06 -5.49
CA GLY A 140 -12.00 -8.02 -6.56
C GLY A 140 -11.30 -9.27 -6.02
N THR A 141 -10.00 -9.39 -6.25
CA THR A 141 -9.20 -10.55 -5.81
C THR A 141 -8.74 -10.48 -4.35
N THR A 142 -8.92 -9.33 -3.71
CA THR A 142 -8.54 -9.12 -2.31
C THR A 142 -9.75 -8.73 -1.46
N ILE A 143 -9.66 -9.03 -0.18
CA ILE A 143 -10.62 -8.64 0.83
C ILE A 143 -9.90 -7.84 1.91
N SER A 144 -10.41 -6.63 2.20
CA SER A 144 -9.91 -5.77 3.25
C SER A 144 -10.80 -5.91 4.49
N TYR A 145 -10.18 -6.20 5.61
CA TYR A 145 -10.83 -6.22 6.93
C TYR A 145 -10.42 -4.99 7.72
N THR A 146 -11.40 -4.30 8.29
CA THR A 146 -11.17 -3.33 9.35
C THR A 146 -11.36 -4.06 10.67
N ILE A 147 -10.40 -3.95 11.57
CA ILE A 147 -10.31 -4.78 12.77
C ILE A 147 -10.04 -3.87 13.97
N ASP A 148 -10.89 -3.95 15.00
CA ASP A 148 -10.65 -3.31 16.27
C ASP A 148 -9.81 -4.22 17.17
N CYS A 149 -8.64 -3.76 17.56
CA CYS A 149 -7.70 -4.43 18.43
C CYS A 149 -7.54 -3.60 19.72
N ASN A 150 -8.42 -3.80 20.69
CA ASN A 150 -8.41 -3.06 21.97
C ASN A 150 -8.48 -1.52 21.79
N GLY A 151 -9.35 -1.04 20.91
CA GLY A 151 -9.52 0.38 20.60
C GLY A 151 -8.51 0.92 19.59
N ILE A 152 -7.69 0.07 18.99
CA ILE A 152 -6.79 0.40 17.89
C ILE A 152 -7.37 -0.18 16.61
N GLU A 153 -7.73 0.68 15.67
CA GLU A 153 -8.23 0.24 14.38
C GLU A 153 -7.08 -0.13 13.45
N LEU A 154 -7.11 -1.36 12.93
CA LEU A 154 -6.16 -1.88 11.96
C LEU A 154 -6.87 -2.33 10.69
N ARG A 155 -6.18 -2.22 9.57
CA ARG A 155 -6.57 -2.83 8.30
C ARG A 155 -5.69 -4.05 8.03
N ALA A 156 -6.32 -5.16 7.64
CA ALA A 156 -5.62 -6.33 7.12
C ALA A 156 -6.21 -6.71 5.76
N ASP A 157 -5.33 -6.92 4.77
CA ASP A 157 -5.70 -7.33 3.43
C ASP A 157 -5.29 -8.78 3.19
N ALA A 158 -6.23 -9.57 2.67
CA ALA A 158 -6.00 -10.98 2.35
C ALA A 158 -6.51 -11.30 0.93
N LEU A 159 -6.03 -12.39 0.35
CA LEU A 159 -6.61 -12.90 -0.88
C LEU A 159 -8.04 -13.38 -0.62
N PHE A 160 -8.93 -13.11 -1.58
CA PHE A 160 -10.30 -13.57 -1.49
C PHE A 160 -10.37 -15.09 -1.71
N GLU A 161 -10.83 -15.81 -0.69
CA GLU A 161 -11.08 -17.24 -0.74
C GLU A 161 -12.56 -17.51 -0.50
N THR A 162 -13.25 -18.15 -1.44
CA THR A 162 -14.70 -18.39 -1.38
C THR A 162 -15.10 -19.15 -0.10
N ASN A 163 -14.25 -20.05 0.37
CA ASN A 163 -14.53 -20.91 1.53
C ASN A 163 -14.06 -20.34 2.87
N ARG A 164 -13.45 -19.15 2.88
CA ARG A 164 -12.90 -18.51 4.10
C ARG A 164 -13.40 -17.08 4.29
N GLN A 165 -14.66 -16.83 3.97
CA GLN A 165 -15.25 -15.53 4.21
C GLN A 165 -15.50 -15.30 5.69
N ARG A 166 -14.96 -14.24 6.23
CA ARG A 166 -15.13 -13.81 7.62
C ARG A 166 -16.14 -12.69 7.69
N LYS A 167 -16.86 -12.59 8.82
CA LYS A 167 -17.96 -11.64 8.98
C LYS A 167 -17.65 -10.62 10.06
N THR A 168 -18.28 -9.45 9.93
CA THR A 168 -18.27 -8.44 10.99
C THR A 168 -18.71 -9.04 12.32
N GLY A 169 -17.98 -8.73 13.38
CA GLY A 169 -18.20 -9.26 14.72
C GLY A 169 -17.37 -10.49 15.06
N GLU A 170 -16.73 -11.15 14.09
CA GLU A 170 -15.86 -12.30 14.30
C GLU A 170 -14.55 -11.87 14.98
N LEU A 171 -14.07 -12.66 15.95
CA LEU A 171 -12.78 -12.49 16.60
C LEU A 171 -11.71 -13.18 15.78
N LEU A 172 -10.64 -12.45 15.47
CA LEU A 172 -9.52 -12.93 14.69
C LEU A 172 -8.25 -13.10 15.51
N HIS A 173 -7.46 -14.12 15.16
CA HIS A 173 -6.06 -14.24 15.54
C HIS A 173 -5.21 -13.63 14.43
N LEU A 174 -4.37 -12.68 14.80
CA LEU A 174 -3.56 -11.86 13.90
C LEU A 174 -2.09 -12.05 14.23
N GLN A 175 -1.27 -12.09 13.20
CA GLN A 175 0.18 -12.24 13.36
C GLN A 175 0.91 -11.32 12.38
N ILE A 176 2.07 -10.83 12.80
CA ILE A 176 3.01 -10.06 11.98
C ILE A 176 4.37 -10.71 12.15
N LEU A 177 4.98 -11.11 11.05
CA LEU A 177 6.38 -11.60 11.07
C LEU A 177 7.32 -10.45 11.43
N LYS A 178 8.34 -10.75 12.24
CA LYS A 178 9.36 -9.77 12.65
C LYS A 178 10.32 -9.46 11.52
#